data_677dc27d9c5d4e30751c1030662db306
#
_entry.id   677dc27d9c5d4e30751c1030662db306
#
_cell.length_a   1.000
_cell.length_b   1.000
_cell.length_c   1.000
_cell.angle_alpha   90.00
_cell.angle_beta   90.00
_cell.angle_gamma   90.00
#
_symmetry.space_group_name_H-M   'P 1'
#
loop_
_entity.id
_entity.type
_entity.pdbx_description
1 polymer ?
#
loop_
_entity_poly.entity_id
_entity_poly.type
_entity_poly.pdbx_seq_one_letter_code
_entity_poly.pdbx_strand_id
1 'polypeptide(L)'
;MERYTRNEITKQFIEIVTRVSGGDDITLNSSFNDLTFDELDMVECLIYSEKVFSIDIPDDKWFDLKTVRDAVDCIEDILEKIK
;
A
#
# COMPACT_ATOMS: atom_id res chain seq x y z
N MET A 1 -8.81 -1.54 21.37
CA MET A 1 -7.89 -1.12 20.31
C MET A 1 -8.22 -1.82 19.00
N GLU A 2 -8.35 -1.05 17.97
CA GLU A 2 -8.74 -1.59 16.68
C GLU A 2 -7.57 -2.15 15.94
N ARG A 3 -7.85 -3.20 15.19
CA ARG A 3 -6.87 -3.80 14.31
C ARG A 3 -7.45 -3.91 12.94
N TYR A 4 -6.61 -3.70 11.96
CA TYR A 4 -7.03 -3.87 10.58
C TYR A 4 -7.00 -5.35 10.22
N THR A 5 -8.08 -5.85 9.63
CA THR A 5 -8.05 -7.17 9.02
C THR A 5 -7.38 -7.07 7.67
N ARG A 6 -6.98 -8.21 7.13
CA ARG A 6 -6.37 -8.22 5.80
C ARG A 6 -7.32 -7.61 4.76
N ASN A 7 -8.61 -7.89 4.87
CA ASN A 7 -9.58 -7.32 3.93
C ASN A 7 -9.63 -5.80 4.03
N GLU A 8 -9.56 -5.28 5.23
CA GLU A 8 -9.57 -3.83 5.43
C GLU A 8 -8.30 -3.19 4.88
N ILE A 9 -7.16 -3.80 5.14
CA ILE A 9 -5.90 -3.30 4.61
C ILE A 9 -5.96 -3.27 3.08
N THR A 10 -6.42 -4.36 2.49
CA THR A 10 -6.52 -4.48 1.04
C THR A 10 -7.43 -3.39 0.48
N LYS A 11 -8.61 -3.24 1.05
CA LYS A 11 -9.58 -2.27 0.58
C LYS A 11 -9.03 -0.85 0.67
N GLN A 12 -8.47 -0.51 1.82
CA GLN A 12 -7.94 0.83 2.03
C GLN A 12 -6.76 1.12 1.13
N PHE A 13 -5.88 0.15 0.96
CA PHE A 13 -4.72 0.36 0.12
C PHE A 13 -5.11 0.48 -1.35
N ILE A 14 -6.08 -0.32 -1.81
CA ILE A 14 -6.57 -0.19 -3.19
C ILE A 14 -7.17 1.19 -3.41
N GLU A 15 -7.87 1.74 -2.42
CA GLU A 15 -8.40 3.09 -2.53
C GLU A 15 -7.28 4.12 -2.68
N ILE A 16 -6.19 3.92 -1.93
CA ILE A 16 -5.03 4.81 -2.04
C ILE A 16 -4.44 4.75 -3.44
N VAL A 17 -4.22 3.54 -3.95
CA VAL A 17 -3.65 3.35 -5.27
C VAL A 17 -4.55 3.93 -6.35
N THR A 18 -5.86 3.72 -6.20
CA THR A 18 -6.83 4.27 -7.15
C THR A 18 -6.75 5.80 -7.19
N ARG A 19 -6.63 6.41 -6.02
CA ARG A 19 -6.54 7.86 -5.94
C ARG A 19 -5.28 8.39 -6.60
N VAL A 20 -4.15 7.72 -6.36
CA VAL A 20 -2.88 8.16 -6.92
C VAL A 20 -2.82 7.92 -8.41
N SER A 21 -3.29 6.77 -8.87
CA SER A 21 -3.20 6.41 -10.30
C SER A 21 -4.32 7.02 -11.14
N GLY A 22 -5.44 7.33 -10.52
CA GLY A 22 -6.62 7.80 -11.24
C GLY A 22 -7.32 6.70 -12.02
N GLY A 23 -6.91 5.44 -11.83
CA GLY A 23 -7.50 4.32 -12.55
C GLY A 23 -8.51 3.56 -11.73
N ASP A 24 -9.10 2.53 -12.35
CA ASP A 24 -9.98 1.61 -11.66
C ASP A 24 -9.49 0.19 -11.97
N ASP A 25 -10.24 -0.81 -11.52
CA ASP A 25 -9.89 -2.23 -11.75
C ASP A 25 -8.57 -2.63 -11.09
N ILE A 26 -8.21 -1.96 -10.01
CA ILE A 26 -6.99 -2.30 -9.29
C ILE A 26 -7.29 -3.46 -8.35
N THR A 27 -6.43 -4.48 -8.40
CA THR A 27 -6.58 -5.68 -7.56
C THR A 27 -5.26 -5.98 -6.89
N LEU A 28 -5.25 -7.01 -6.04
CA LEU A 28 -4.03 -7.47 -5.41
C LEU A 28 -2.98 -7.91 -6.42
N ASN A 29 -3.41 -8.34 -7.59
CA ASN A 29 -2.50 -8.81 -8.64
C ASN A 29 -1.95 -7.69 -9.50
N SER A 30 -2.46 -6.48 -9.36
CA SER A 30 -1.97 -5.33 -10.13
C SER A 30 -0.51 -5.06 -9.77
N SER A 31 0.32 -4.86 -10.78
CA SER A 31 1.71 -4.49 -10.53
C SER A 31 1.86 -2.98 -10.68
N PHE A 32 2.74 -2.42 -9.87
CA PHE A 32 3.00 -0.98 -9.95
C PHE A 32 3.59 -0.61 -11.30
N ASN A 33 4.34 -1.52 -11.90
CA ASN A 33 4.90 -1.29 -13.22
C ASN A 33 3.80 -1.21 -14.28
N ASP A 34 2.82 -2.09 -14.20
CA ASP A 34 1.68 -2.06 -15.12
C ASP A 34 0.83 -0.82 -14.94
N LEU A 35 0.80 -0.29 -13.73
CA LEU A 35 0.08 0.95 -13.45
C LEU A 35 0.87 2.18 -13.87
N THR A 36 2.07 1.98 -14.40
CA THR A 36 2.99 3.03 -14.80
C THR A 36 3.35 3.98 -13.67
N PHE A 37 3.42 3.45 -12.45
CA PHE A 37 3.84 4.22 -11.29
C PHE A 37 5.31 4.57 -11.41
N ASP A 38 5.63 5.85 -11.21
CA ASP A 38 7.00 6.28 -11.11
C ASP A 38 7.34 6.45 -9.61
N GLU A 39 8.53 6.97 -9.35
CA GLU A 39 9.00 7.12 -7.99
C GLU A 39 8.09 8.05 -7.17
N LEU A 40 7.60 9.11 -7.80
CA LEU A 40 6.71 10.04 -7.10
C LEU A 40 5.40 9.38 -6.72
N ASP A 41 4.85 8.57 -7.62
CA ASP A 41 3.61 7.85 -7.32
C ASP A 41 3.81 6.91 -6.14
N MET A 42 4.94 6.22 -6.10
CA MET A 42 5.24 5.33 -5.00
C MET A 42 5.39 6.10 -3.69
N VAL A 43 6.01 7.27 -3.73
CA VAL A 43 6.15 8.11 -2.54
C VAL A 43 4.78 8.57 -2.05
N GLU A 44 3.89 8.94 -2.96
CA GLU A 44 2.55 9.37 -2.56
C GLU A 44 1.80 8.22 -1.89
N CYS A 45 1.89 7.03 -2.45
CA CYS A 45 1.25 5.87 -1.83
C CYS A 45 1.83 5.59 -0.44
N LEU A 46 3.14 5.76 -0.30
CA LEU A 46 3.80 5.57 0.99
C LEU A 46 3.25 6.55 2.03
N ILE A 47 3.19 7.82 1.68
CA ILE A 47 2.72 8.85 2.60
C ILE A 47 1.28 8.61 3.02
N TYR A 48 0.42 8.31 2.05
CA TYR A 48 -0.99 8.03 2.36
C TYR A 48 -1.12 6.80 3.23
N SER A 49 -0.35 5.75 2.94
CA SER A 49 -0.43 4.53 3.72
C SER A 49 0.02 4.75 5.16
N GLU A 50 1.08 5.52 5.34
CA GLU A 50 1.55 5.82 6.69
C GLU A 50 0.51 6.61 7.48
N LYS A 51 -0.19 7.52 6.81
CA LYS A 51 -1.24 8.29 7.47
C LYS A 51 -2.46 7.45 7.80
N VAL A 52 -2.92 6.68 6.84
CA VAL A 52 -4.15 5.90 7.01
C VAL A 52 -3.98 4.85 8.09
N PHE A 53 -2.84 4.16 8.10
CA PHE A 53 -2.62 3.06 9.02
C PHE A 53 -1.84 3.47 10.27
N SER A 54 -1.38 4.71 10.33
CA SER A 54 -0.62 5.25 11.47
C SER A 54 0.63 4.41 11.75
N ILE A 55 1.40 4.14 10.71
CA ILE A 55 2.60 3.32 10.80
C ILE A 55 3.76 4.03 10.10
N ASP A 56 4.96 3.56 10.37
CA ASP A 56 6.16 3.96 9.63
C ASP A 56 6.57 2.80 8.74
N ILE A 57 6.79 3.09 7.47
CA ILE A 57 7.19 2.08 6.50
C ILE A 57 8.61 2.42 6.04
N PRO A 58 9.56 1.49 6.15
CA PRO A 58 10.92 1.76 5.67
C PRO A 58 10.94 2.01 4.17
N ASP A 59 11.60 3.09 3.76
CA ASP A 59 11.63 3.48 2.35
C ASP A 59 12.22 2.39 1.47
N ASP A 60 13.32 1.79 1.92
CA ASP A 60 14.00 0.79 1.12
C ASP A 60 13.12 -0.43 0.86
N LYS A 61 12.27 -0.79 1.82
CA LYS A 61 11.33 -1.89 1.60
C LYS A 61 10.23 -1.48 0.65
N TRP A 62 9.75 -0.25 0.78
CA TRP A 62 8.62 0.22 -0.03
C TRP A 62 8.95 0.22 -1.51
N PHE A 63 10.14 0.72 -1.86
CA PHE A 63 10.52 0.82 -3.27
C PHE A 63 10.87 -0.52 -3.91
N ASP A 64 11.01 -1.58 -3.11
CA ASP A 64 11.21 -2.93 -3.62
C ASP A 64 9.92 -3.66 -3.95
N LEU A 65 8.78 -3.10 -3.57
CA LEU A 65 7.50 -3.74 -3.79
C LEU A 65 7.13 -3.71 -5.26
N LYS A 66 6.56 -4.79 -5.76
CA LYS A 66 6.23 -4.90 -7.17
C LYS A 66 4.73 -4.91 -7.44
N THR A 67 3.95 -5.45 -6.52
CA THR A 67 2.50 -5.57 -6.71
C THR A 67 1.77 -4.99 -5.52
N VAL A 68 0.47 -4.76 -5.74
CA VAL A 68 -0.41 -4.30 -4.67
C VAL A 68 -0.40 -5.31 -3.51
N ARG A 69 -0.37 -6.60 -3.84
CA ARG A 69 -0.31 -7.65 -2.82
C ARG A 69 0.94 -7.51 -1.96
N ASP A 70 2.08 -7.23 -2.58
CA ASP A 70 3.33 -7.05 -1.83
C ASP A 70 3.21 -5.91 -0.83
N ALA A 71 2.57 -4.82 -1.23
CA ALA A 71 2.37 -3.68 -0.36
C ALA A 71 1.43 -4.01 0.79
N VAL A 72 0.35 -4.73 0.50
CA VAL A 72 -0.58 -5.15 1.55
C VAL A 72 0.13 -6.07 2.53
N ASP A 73 0.93 -7.00 2.04
CA ASP A 73 1.71 -7.88 2.91
C ASP A 73 2.64 -7.08 3.81
N CYS A 74 3.29 -6.08 3.25
CA CYS A 74 4.21 -5.23 4.00
C CYS A 74 3.48 -4.48 5.10
N ILE A 75 2.34 -3.89 4.78
CA ILE A 75 1.55 -3.13 5.75
C ILE A 75 1.05 -4.05 6.85
N GLU A 76 0.54 -5.21 6.47
CA GLU A 76 0.03 -6.16 7.44
C GLU A 76 1.12 -6.61 8.41
N ASP A 77 2.31 -6.88 7.88
CA ASP A 77 3.44 -7.30 8.71
C ASP A 77 3.80 -6.23 9.73
N ILE A 78 3.83 -4.98 9.30
CA ILE A 78 4.16 -3.88 10.20
C ILE A 78 3.09 -3.73 11.28
N LEU A 79 1.82 -3.80 10.88
CA LEU A 79 0.73 -3.68 11.85
C LEU A 79 0.76 -4.79 12.90
N GLU A 80 1.16 -5.99 12.50
CA GLU A 80 1.27 -7.08 13.45
C GLU A 80 2.38 -6.87 14.47
N LYS A 81 3.45 -6.22 14.05
CA LYS A 81 4.59 -6.01 14.94
C LYS A 81 4.37 -4.93 15.98
N ILE A 82 3.41 -4.06 15.77
CA ILE A 82 3.18 -2.95 16.70
C ILE A 82 2.02 -3.21 17.66
N LYS A 83 1.55 -4.43 17.75
CA LYS A 83 0.49 -4.77 18.68
C LYS A 83 0.92 -4.55 20.12
#